data_356632f592a8afca14776677772333bb
#
_entry.id   356632f592a8afca14776677772333bb
#
_cell.length_a   1.000
_cell.length_b   1.000
_cell.length_c   1.000
_cell.angle_alpha   90.00
_cell.angle_beta   90.00
_cell.angle_gamma   90.00
#
_symmetry.space_group_name_H-M   'P 1'
#
loop_
_entity.id
_entity.type
_entity.pdbx_description
1 polymer ?
#
loop_
_entity_poly.entity_id
_entity_poly.type
_entity_poly.pdbx_seq_one_letter_code
_entity_poly.pdbx_strand_id
1 'polypeptide(L)'
;MQLPAAYGQPHDPAPESPSLNLEELRQYYHQEMFETFLPFWDKHGIDREYGGFLCGLDYDGTRASTDKFIWFQGRGIWVYSFLYNHFDKNPGYLEIARRTKDFLLKYAPLPNGWWATSVSQSGSVLIGEKPDIYAMLFGAEGLQEYAYATQDEQARQVALNLIRKVFHAIDQPNFQIDDTGPPGTRQQGAWMLGVQIATQMLRREDNPELRALADRCVDAIINKHYNPEIGLNNEHLNFDFSRSKEDANRCLPGVCLETLWMVMEEANRRKDQKLWDTCADRVRRHFEVGWDWVFGGLNEWVNVDHGDTEWLFQPTSTNLEFREKGEYFHLKSLWALNEALIATLAVFEKRPEAWAANYFDMTHQLIQNKYSQRKRGLPGYMLFADRHMIAAPHVARQDNYHPPRQMMHNLLALNRMLGRSSTVRG
;
A
#
# COMPACT_ATOMS: atom_id res chain seq x y z
N MET A 1 26.52 1.56 -42.98
CA MET A 1 27.11 1.16 -41.70
C MET A 1 26.01 0.51 -40.90
N GLN A 2 25.95 -0.82 -40.91
CA GLN A 2 24.92 -1.61 -40.19
C GLN A 2 25.27 -1.61 -38.71
N LEU A 3 24.34 -1.17 -37.87
CA LEU A 3 24.45 -1.30 -36.42
C LEU A 3 24.38 -2.79 -36.07
N PRO A 4 25.19 -3.29 -35.13
CA PRO A 4 25.13 -4.68 -34.74
C PRO A 4 23.84 -4.93 -33.96
N ALA A 5 23.09 -5.93 -34.41
CA ALA A 5 22.00 -6.53 -33.69
C ALA A 5 22.57 -7.28 -32.46
N ALA A 6 22.58 -6.63 -31.32
CA ALA A 6 22.85 -7.28 -30.03
C ALA A 6 22.22 -6.49 -28.88
N TYR A 7 20.89 -6.40 -28.89
CA TYR A 7 20.19 -6.39 -27.61
C TYR A 7 19.62 -7.78 -27.46
N GLY A 8 20.10 -8.46 -26.43
CA GLY A 8 19.71 -9.81 -26.10
C GLY A 8 18.20 -9.92 -26.09
N GLN A 9 17.70 -10.92 -26.78
CA GLN A 9 16.36 -11.44 -26.58
C GLN A 9 16.17 -11.59 -25.07
N PRO A 10 15.00 -11.22 -24.50
CA PRO A 10 14.70 -11.59 -23.14
C PRO A 10 14.99 -13.08 -23.03
N HIS A 11 15.78 -13.46 -22.04
CA HIS A 11 16.01 -14.86 -21.73
C HIS A 11 14.64 -15.49 -21.46
N ASP A 12 14.10 -16.12 -22.46
CA ASP A 12 13.09 -17.13 -22.31
C ASP A 12 13.82 -18.46 -22.02
N PRO A 13 13.86 -18.85 -20.78
CA PRO A 13 13.60 -20.22 -20.47
C PRO A 13 12.15 -20.23 -20.00
N ALA A 14 11.22 -20.64 -20.86
CA ALA A 14 10.01 -21.20 -20.32
C ALA A 14 10.42 -22.51 -19.60
N PRO A 15 10.59 -22.54 -18.27
CA PRO A 15 10.44 -23.77 -17.55
C PRO A 15 8.96 -24.10 -17.65
N GLU A 16 8.65 -25.39 -17.71
CA GLU A 16 7.32 -25.94 -17.46
C GLU A 16 6.61 -25.07 -16.45
N SER A 17 5.38 -24.63 -16.77
CA SER A 17 4.61 -23.61 -16.03
C SER A 17 4.85 -23.72 -14.53
N PRO A 18 5.45 -22.76 -13.85
CA PRO A 18 5.69 -22.87 -12.43
C PRO A 18 4.33 -22.97 -11.76
N SER A 19 4.02 -24.12 -11.26
CA SER A 19 2.83 -24.35 -10.48
C SER A 19 3.13 -23.85 -9.07
N LEU A 20 2.48 -22.75 -8.64
CA LEU A 20 2.54 -22.34 -7.24
C LEU A 20 2.02 -23.48 -6.36
N ASN A 21 2.78 -23.86 -5.35
CA ASN A 21 2.27 -24.76 -4.32
C ASN A 21 1.31 -23.99 -3.40
N LEU A 22 0.03 -23.96 -3.80
CA LEU A 22 -1.00 -23.17 -3.13
C LEU A 22 -1.16 -23.54 -1.65
N GLU A 23 -1.03 -24.85 -1.34
CA GLU A 23 -1.18 -25.32 0.05
C GLU A 23 -0.01 -24.88 0.93
N GLU A 24 1.22 -24.99 0.44
CA GLU A 24 2.42 -24.55 1.15
C GLU A 24 2.40 -23.03 1.37
N LEU A 25 2.04 -22.27 0.34
CA LEU A 25 1.89 -20.81 0.45
C LEU A 25 0.83 -20.43 1.47
N ARG A 26 -0.31 -21.13 1.47
CA ARG A 26 -1.38 -20.90 2.45
C ARG A 26 -0.90 -21.16 3.87
N GLN A 27 -0.23 -22.28 4.09
CA GLN A 27 0.32 -22.64 5.40
C GLN A 27 1.36 -21.59 5.84
N TYR A 28 2.25 -21.19 4.95
CA TYR A 28 3.25 -20.17 5.23
C TYR A 28 2.60 -18.84 5.65
N TYR A 29 1.66 -18.30 4.85
CA TYR A 29 1.04 -17.02 5.19
C TYR A 29 0.17 -17.09 6.45
N HIS A 30 -0.47 -18.24 6.70
CA HIS A 30 -1.20 -18.45 7.94
C HIS A 30 -0.25 -18.41 9.15
N GLN A 31 0.81 -19.18 9.11
CA GLN A 31 1.82 -19.20 10.17
C GLN A 31 2.47 -17.84 10.37
N GLU A 32 2.85 -17.18 9.26
CA GLU A 32 3.45 -15.86 9.31
C GLU A 32 2.54 -14.83 9.97
N MET A 33 1.26 -14.81 9.60
CA MET A 33 0.29 -13.86 10.12
C MET A 33 -0.03 -14.13 11.59
N PHE A 34 -0.41 -15.36 11.93
CA PHE A 34 -1.02 -15.65 13.23
C PHE A 34 0.00 -16.08 14.30
N GLU A 35 1.15 -16.63 13.92
CA GLU A 35 2.14 -17.12 14.87
C GLU A 35 3.38 -16.20 14.99
N THR A 36 3.56 -15.24 14.03
CA THR A 36 4.70 -14.32 14.06
C THR A 36 4.26 -12.87 14.11
N PHE A 37 3.54 -12.41 13.09
CA PHE A 37 3.22 -10.99 12.93
C PHE A 37 2.29 -10.48 14.05
N LEU A 38 1.14 -11.10 14.25
CA LEU A 38 0.20 -10.66 15.29
C LEU A 38 0.80 -10.74 16.70
N PRO A 39 1.49 -11.82 17.11
CA PRO A 39 2.17 -11.88 18.41
C PRO A 39 3.24 -10.80 18.60
N PHE A 40 4.00 -10.46 17.55
CA PHE A 40 4.96 -9.36 17.61
C PHE A 40 4.27 -8.02 17.89
N TRP A 41 3.19 -7.70 17.16
CA TRP A 41 2.43 -6.47 17.35
C TRP A 41 1.70 -6.45 18.69
N ASP A 42 1.14 -7.58 19.13
CA ASP A 42 0.49 -7.70 20.43
C ASP A 42 1.44 -7.38 21.59
N LYS A 43 2.68 -7.85 21.47
CA LYS A 43 3.69 -7.65 22.50
C LYS A 43 4.33 -6.26 22.47
N HIS A 44 4.58 -5.69 21.28
CA HIS A 44 5.46 -4.52 21.14
C HIS A 44 4.76 -3.29 20.55
N GLY A 45 3.82 -3.47 19.63
CA GLY A 45 3.27 -2.38 18.82
C GLY A 45 1.92 -1.83 19.30
N ILE A 46 1.12 -2.59 20.04
CA ILE A 46 -0.18 -2.12 20.55
C ILE A 46 0.04 -1.31 21.84
N ASP A 47 -0.42 -0.06 21.83
CA ASP A 47 -0.41 0.79 23.03
C ASP A 47 -1.62 0.46 23.92
N ARG A 48 -1.36 -0.29 24.97
CA ARG A 48 -2.40 -0.71 25.93
C ARG A 48 -2.74 0.38 26.95
N GLU A 49 -1.94 1.43 27.07
CA GLU A 49 -2.18 2.54 27.99
C GLU A 49 -3.11 3.56 27.36
N TYR A 50 -2.75 4.12 26.21
CA TYR A 50 -3.48 5.21 25.57
C TYR A 50 -4.34 4.75 24.38
N GLY A 51 -4.20 3.51 23.92
CA GLY A 51 -4.78 3.02 22.67
C GLY A 51 -3.98 3.40 21.44
N GLY A 52 -4.18 2.68 20.35
CA GLY A 52 -3.46 2.90 19.09
C GLY A 52 -2.18 2.08 18.95
N PHE A 53 -1.38 2.44 17.97
CA PHE A 53 -0.20 1.70 17.55
C PHE A 53 1.07 2.53 17.70
N LEU A 54 2.11 1.89 18.23
CA LEU A 54 3.47 2.39 18.35
C LEU A 54 4.31 1.72 17.27
N CYS A 55 4.49 2.39 16.13
CA CYS A 55 5.20 1.83 14.99
C CYS A 55 6.72 2.08 15.03
N GLY A 56 7.19 2.96 15.92
CA GLY A 56 8.62 3.23 16.14
C GLY A 56 9.32 2.07 16.83
N LEU A 57 9.53 0.96 16.09
CA LEU A 57 10.10 -0.31 16.61
C LEU A 57 11.27 -0.76 15.74
N ASP A 58 12.31 -1.28 16.38
CA ASP A 58 13.37 -2.02 15.72
C ASP A 58 12.93 -3.47 15.42
N TYR A 59 13.76 -4.24 14.78
CA TYR A 59 13.51 -5.63 14.36
C TYR A 59 13.11 -6.58 15.49
N ASP A 60 13.64 -6.36 16.69
CA ASP A 60 13.36 -7.17 17.88
C ASP A 60 12.17 -6.65 18.71
N GLY A 61 11.59 -5.52 18.29
CA GLY A 61 10.54 -4.82 19.02
C GLY A 61 11.06 -3.80 20.02
N THR A 62 12.36 -3.55 20.10
CA THR A 62 12.91 -2.44 20.87
C THR A 62 12.34 -1.12 20.36
N ARG A 63 11.91 -0.27 21.28
CA ARG A 63 11.19 0.97 20.95
C ARG A 63 12.18 2.07 20.59
N ALA A 64 12.08 2.56 19.33
CA ALA A 64 12.85 3.68 18.83
C ALA A 64 12.12 5.02 19.05
N SER A 65 10.77 5.04 18.99
CA SER A 65 9.93 6.20 19.26
C SER A 65 8.57 5.78 19.79
N THR A 66 7.93 6.66 20.57
CA THR A 66 6.54 6.51 21.02
C THR A 66 5.57 7.40 20.25
N ASP A 67 6.04 8.21 19.31
CA ASP A 67 5.21 9.11 18.53
C ASP A 67 4.24 8.31 17.64
N LYS A 68 3.03 8.82 17.52
CA LYS A 68 1.97 8.20 16.74
C LYS A 68 1.68 9.01 15.49
N PHE A 69 2.09 8.48 14.35
CA PHE A 69 1.61 8.96 13.06
C PHE A 69 0.14 8.58 12.91
N ILE A 70 -0.68 9.55 12.52
CA ILE A 70 -2.15 9.40 12.50
C ILE A 70 -2.57 8.38 11.44
N TRP A 71 -1.93 8.38 10.27
CA TRP A 71 -2.24 7.39 9.23
C TRP A 71 -2.00 5.94 9.67
N PHE A 72 -0.97 5.65 10.51
CA PHE A 72 -0.76 4.30 11.05
C PHE A 72 -1.87 3.88 12.02
N GLN A 73 -2.53 4.84 12.67
CA GLN A 73 -3.66 4.53 13.53
C GLN A 73 -4.86 4.09 12.68
N GLY A 74 -5.17 4.83 11.60
CA GLY A 74 -6.22 4.45 10.65
C GLY A 74 -5.98 3.07 10.03
N ARG A 75 -4.76 2.82 9.57
CA ARG A 75 -4.31 1.54 9.03
C ARG A 75 -4.47 0.39 10.04
N GLY A 76 -4.09 0.61 11.29
CA GLY A 76 -4.26 -0.40 12.35
C GLY A 76 -5.73 -0.71 12.65
N ILE A 77 -6.61 0.30 12.65
CA ILE A 77 -8.06 0.09 12.78
C ILE A 77 -8.55 -0.82 11.65
N TRP A 78 -8.14 -0.53 10.40
CA TRP A 78 -8.52 -1.34 9.24
C TRP A 78 -8.07 -2.79 9.39
N VAL A 79 -6.79 -3.03 9.69
CA VAL A 79 -6.22 -4.39 9.80
C VAL A 79 -6.99 -5.23 10.82
N TYR A 80 -7.20 -4.72 12.02
CA TYR A 80 -7.85 -5.48 13.09
C TYR A 80 -9.36 -5.65 12.86
N SER A 81 -10.01 -4.68 12.24
CA SER A 81 -11.42 -4.80 11.83
C SER A 81 -11.57 -5.79 10.67
N PHE A 82 -10.64 -5.78 9.70
CA PHE A 82 -10.64 -6.72 8.58
C PHE A 82 -10.40 -8.16 9.04
N LEU A 83 -9.48 -8.39 9.98
CA LEU A 83 -9.29 -9.70 10.63
C LEU A 83 -10.60 -10.22 11.22
N TYR A 84 -11.27 -9.39 12.00
CA TYR A 84 -12.56 -9.76 12.57
C TYR A 84 -13.61 -10.05 11.49
N ASN A 85 -13.67 -9.26 10.44
CA ASN A 85 -14.71 -9.42 9.42
C ASN A 85 -14.50 -10.65 8.54
N HIS A 86 -13.26 -11.01 8.24
CA HIS A 86 -12.94 -11.98 7.19
C HIS A 86 -12.26 -13.26 7.66
N PHE A 87 -11.72 -13.32 8.90
CA PHE A 87 -10.99 -14.49 9.39
C PHE A 87 -11.64 -15.08 10.63
N ASP A 88 -11.40 -14.47 11.77
CA ASP A 88 -11.86 -14.95 13.07
C ASP A 88 -12.65 -13.86 13.80
N LYS A 89 -13.83 -14.19 14.27
CA LYS A 89 -14.70 -13.28 15.05
C LYS A 89 -14.16 -13.05 16.48
N ASN A 90 -12.84 -12.95 16.62
CA ASN A 90 -12.20 -12.70 17.90
C ASN A 90 -12.49 -11.28 18.41
N PRO A 91 -13.21 -11.13 19.54
CA PRO A 91 -13.56 -9.80 20.06
C PRO A 91 -12.33 -8.97 20.48
N GLY A 92 -11.19 -9.61 20.73
CA GLY A 92 -9.92 -8.93 21.02
C GLY A 92 -9.47 -8.04 19.86
N TYR A 93 -9.73 -8.43 18.62
CA TYR A 93 -9.43 -7.59 17.45
C TYR A 93 -10.27 -6.31 17.45
N LEU A 94 -11.56 -6.42 17.72
CA LEU A 94 -12.43 -5.25 17.79
C LEU A 94 -12.09 -4.34 18.98
N GLU A 95 -11.64 -4.87 20.09
CA GLU A 95 -11.22 -4.05 21.24
C GLU A 95 -9.97 -3.22 20.91
N ILE A 96 -8.99 -3.80 20.20
CA ILE A 96 -7.81 -3.07 19.71
C ILE A 96 -8.24 -1.97 18.74
N ALA A 97 -9.08 -2.31 17.76
CA ALA A 97 -9.61 -1.35 16.79
C ALA A 97 -10.42 -0.24 17.47
N ARG A 98 -11.27 -0.55 18.42
CA ARG A 98 -12.08 0.40 19.19
C ARG A 98 -11.21 1.40 19.95
N ARG A 99 -10.23 0.92 20.71
CA ARG A 99 -9.33 1.80 21.47
C ARG A 99 -8.51 2.70 20.55
N THR A 100 -8.10 2.17 19.40
CA THR A 100 -7.40 2.96 18.40
C THR A 100 -8.31 4.02 17.76
N LYS A 101 -9.56 3.67 17.45
CA LYS A 101 -10.58 4.60 16.95
C LYS A 101 -10.83 5.72 17.96
N ASP A 102 -11.02 5.38 19.22
CA ASP A 102 -11.29 6.37 20.26
C ASP A 102 -10.12 7.35 20.42
N PHE A 103 -8.88 6.84 20.37
CA PHE A 103 -7.66 7.67 20.33
C PHE A 103 -7.62 8.56 19.09
N LEU A 104 -7.83 7.98 17.91
CA LEU A 104 -7.78 8.68 16.63
C LEU A 104 -8.79 9.84 16.58
N LEU A 105 -10.05 9.59 16.90
CA LEU A 105 -11.12 10.59 16.86
C LEU A 105 -10.91 11.71 17.87
N LYS A 106 -10.23 11.44 18.98
CA LYS A 106 -9.96 12.44 20.00
C LYS A 106 -8.77 13.35 19.68
N TYR A 107 -7.72 12.81 19.07
CA TYR A 107 -6.44 13.49 18.97
C TYR A 107 -5.99 13.86 17.56
N ALA A 108 -6.57 13.26 16.52
CA ALA A 108 -6.22 13.60 15.16
C ALA A 108 -6.78 14.95 14.66
N PRO A 109 -8.03 15.35 15.00
CA PRO A 109 -8.62 16.55 14.45
C PRO A 109 -7.92 17.83 14.93
N LEU A 110 -7.59 18.70 13.97
CA LEU A 110 -7.09 20.07 14.21
C LEU A 110 -8.25 21.07 14.26
N PRO A 111 -8.07 22.25 14.86
CA PRO A 111 -9.11 23.29 14.95
C PRO A 111 -9.67 23.74 13.58
N ASN A 112 -8.86 23.65 12.51
CA ASN A 112 -9.26 23.97 11.14
C ASN A 112 -10.04 22.82 10.46
N GLY A 113 -10.28 21.72 11.20
CA GLY A 113 -10.99 20.54 10.73
C GLY A 113 -10.17 19.60 9.84
N TRP A 114 -8.88 19.84 9.63
CA TRP A 114 -7.95 18.87 9.08
C TRP A 114 -7.46 17.92 10.18
N TRP A 115 -6.77 16.86 9.79
CA TRP A 115 -6.13 15.96 10.74
C TRP A 115 -4.63 16.21 10.78
N ALA A 116 -4.06 16.04 11.96
CA ALA A 116 -2.64 16.15 12.20
C ALA A 116 -1.88 15.00 11.51
N THR A 117 -0.59 15.23 11.25
CA THR A 117 0.32 14.16 10.77
C THR A 117 0.70 13.23 11.90
N SER A 118 1.05 13.77 13.08
CA SER A 118 1.52 12.99 14.23
C SER A 118 1.27 13.68 15.57
N VAL A 119 1.16 12.85 16.59
CA VAL A 119 0.98 13.25 17.98
C VAL A 119 1.87 12.44 18.92
N SER A 120 2.07 12.91 20.15
CA SER A 120 2.74 12.13 21.20
C SER A 120 2.00 10.83 21.54
N GLN A 121 2.62 9.93 22.28
CA GLN A 121 2.02 8.66 22.71
C GLN A 121 0.65 8.85 23.35
N SER A 122 0.53 9.80 24.28
CA SER A 122 -0.74 10.11 24.97
C SER A 122 -1.74 10.89 24.10
N GLY A 123 -1.32 11.42 22.96
CA GLY A 123 -2.10 12.33 22.11
C GLY A 123 -2.13 13.79 22.61
N SER A 124 -1.57 14.08 23.79
CA SER A 124 -1.68 15.40 24.42
C SER A 124 -0.79 16.49 23.80
N VAL A 125 0.23 16.08 23.04
CA VAL A 125 1.16 16.99 22.36
C VAL A 125 1.06 16.76 20.86
N LEU A 126 0.78 17.84 20.12
CA LEU A 126 0.82 17.84 18.66
C LEU A 126 2.27 17.93 18.20
N ILE A 127 2.70 17.00 17.34
CA ILE A 127 4.07 16.91 16.82
C ILE A 127 4.11 17.39 15.38
N GLY A 128 3.16 16.96 14.53
CA GLY A 128 3.04 17.34 13.14
C GLY A 128 1.75 18.12 12.90
N GLU A 129 1.86 19.43 12.68
CA GLU A 129 0.70 20.33 12.50
C GLU A 129 0.19 20.46 11.08
N LYS A 130 0.98 19.99 10.08
CA LYS A 130 0.56 20.10 8.68
C LYS A 130 -0.70 19.25 8.44
N PRO A 131 -1.68 19.79 7.72
CA PRO A 131 -2.81 18.98 7.24
C PRO A 131 -2.32 17.81 6.43
N ASP A 132 -2.87 16.63 6.70
CA ASP A 132 -2.47 15.40 6.03
C ASP A 132 -3.69 14.67 5.46
N ILE A 133 -3.82 14.68 4.13
CA ILE A 133 -4.93 13.99 3.45
C ILE A 133 -4.84 12.48 3.63
N TYR A 134 -3.64 11.91 3.70
CA TYR A 134 -3.45 10.48 3.88
C TYR A 134 -3.85 10.04 5.30
N ALA A 135 -3.56 10.86 6.31
CA ALA A 135 -4.09 10.64 7.65
C ALA A 135 -5.62 10.56 7.67
N MET A 136 -6.28 11.45 6.90
CA MET A 136 -7.74 11.46 6.79
C MET A 136 -8.27 10.26 5.98
N LEU A 137 -7.66 9.92 4.85
CA LEU A 137 -8.11 8.82 4.00
C LEU A 137 -7.89 7.45 4.67
N PHE A 138 -6.72 7.19 5.27
CA PHE A 138 -6.52 5.96 6.05
C PHE A 138 -7.39 5.92 7.30
N GLY A 139 -7.64 7.07 7.92
CA GLY A 139 -8.64 7.19 8.97
C GLY A 139 -10.04 6.77 8.49
N ALA A 140 -10.46 7.25 7.33
CA ALA A 140 -11.74 6.88 6.73
C ALA A 140 -11.80 5.39 6.39
N GLU A 141 -10.71 4.82 5.83
CA GLU A 141 -10.61 3.39 5.52
C GLU A 141 -10.76 2.54 6.78
N GLY A 142 -10.06 2.87 7.85
CA GLY A 142 -10.17 2.16 9.12
C GLY A 142 -11.55 2.29 9.75
N LEU A 143 -12.11 3.50 9.80
CA LEU A 143 -13.40 3.76 10.40
C LEU A 143 -14.56 3.06 9.70
N GLN A 144 -14.56 3.01 8.35
CA GLN A 144 -15.61 2.30 7.60
C GLN A 144 -15.55 0.79 7.82
N GLU A 145 -14.34 0.20 7.89
CA GLU A 145 -14.17 -1.24 8.15
C GLU A 145 -14.60 -1.61 9.58
N TYR A 146 -14.26 -0.74 10.55
CA TYR A 146 -14.73 -0.86 11.93
C TYR A 146 -16.26 -0.72 12.03
N ALA A 147 -16.82 0.27 11.38
CA ALA A 147 -18.27 0.51 11.35
C ALA A 147 -19.04 -0.69 10.78
N TYR A 148 -18.48 -1.34 9.77
CA TYR A 148 -19.07 -2.58 9.24
C TYR A 148 -19.05 -3.72 10.27
N ALA A 149 -17.95 -3.87 11.01
CA ALA A 149 -17.83 -4.92 12.02
C ALA A 149 -18.78 -4.74 13.20
N THR A 150 -19.07 -3.49 13.57
CA THR A 150 -19.73 -3.12 14.82
C THR A 150 -21.10 -2.46 14.65
N GLN A 151 -21.48 -2.09 13.43
CA GLN A 151 -22.67 -1.27 13.13
C GLN A 151 -22.58 0.14 13.75
N ASP A 152 -21.37 0.67 13.92
CA ASP A 152 -21.12 2.03 14.45
C ASP A 152 -21.41 3.08 13.37
N GLU A 153 -22.63 3.60 13.35
CA GLU A 153 -23.06 4.60 12.38
C GLU A 153 -22.28 5.93 12.53
N GLN A 154 -21.84 6.28 13.74
CA GLN A 154 -21.04 7.48 13.94
C GLN A 154 -19.67 7.34 13.23
N ALA A 155 -19.00 6.21 13.39
CA ALA A 155 -17.74 5.94 12.69
C ALA A 155 -17.92 5.98 11.16
N ARG A 156 -19.02 5.42 10.66
CA ARG A 156 -19.38 5.46 9.23
C ARG A 156 -19.57 6.90 8.71
N GLN A 157 -20.30 7.74 9.44
CA GLN A 157 -20.51 9.13 9.05
C GLN A 157 -19.21 9.95 9.10
N VAL A 158 -18.36 9.72 10.08
CA VAL A 158 -17.03 10.36 10.12
C VAL A 158 -16.24 9.97 8.88
N ALA A 159 -16.18 8.68 8.51
CA ALA A 159 -15.48 8.22 7.32
C ALA A 159 -15.97 8.93 6.05
N LEU A 160 -17.29 9.01 5.83
CA LEU A 160 -17.87 9.72 4.69
C LEU A 160 -17.49 11.23 4.68
N ASN A 161 -17.51 11.87 5.83
CA ASN A 161 -17.17 13.30 5.92
C ASN A 161 -15.69 13.56 5.63
N LEU A 162 -14.79 12.65 6.05
CA LEU A 162 -13.38 12.73 5.73
C LEU A 162 -13.14 12.61 4.22
N ILE A 163 -13.76 11.64 3.57
CA ILE A 163 -13.68 11.44 2.13
C ILE A 163 -14.17 12.69 1.38
N ARG A 164 -15.35 13.20 1.71
CA ARG A 164 -15.92 14.41 1.11
C ARG A 164 -14.98 15.60 1.23
N LYS A 165 -14.44 15.81 2.42
CA LYS A 165 -13.52 16.92 2.69
C LYS A 165 -12.26 16.83 1.86
N VAL A 166 -11.62 15.66 1.81
CA VAL A 166 -10.39 15.46 1.03
C VAL A 166 -10.67 15.67 -0.46
N PHE A 167 -11.69 15.02 -1.03
CA PHE A 167 -11.98 15.13 -2.46
C PHE A 167 -12.47 16.53 -2.86
N HIS A 168 -13.17 17.25 -1.98
CA HIS A 168 -13.46 18.67 -2.19
C HIS A 168 -12.18 19.52 -2.23
N ALA A 169 -11.24 19.26 -1.35
CA ALA A 169 -9.99 20.02 -1.28
C ALA A 169 -9.09 19.78 -2.51
N ILE A 170 -8.89 18.53 -2.92
CA ILE A 170 -8.06 18.23 -4.10
C ILE A 170 -8.66 18.76 -5.40
N ASP A 171 -9.93 19.17 -5.41
CA ASP A 171 -10.58 19.85 -6.54
C ASP A 171 -10.29 21.35 -6.60
N GLN A 172 -9.57 21.88 -5.63
CA GLN A 172 -9.16 23.28 -5.64
C GLN A 172 -7.79 23.45 -6.30
N PRO A 173 -7.62 24.37 -7.26
CA PRO A 173 -6.38 24.51 -8.03
C PRO A 173 -5.19 25.00 -7.18
N ASN A 174 -5.46 25.59 -6.04
CA ASN A 174 -4.46 26.10 -5.10
C ASN A 174 -4.24 25.19 -3.89
N PHE A 175 -4.89 24.02 -3.83
CA PHE A 175 -4.68 23.08 -2.75
C PHE A 175 -3.37 22.33 -2.95
N GLN A 176 -2.58 22.23 -1.90
CA GLN A 176 -1.32 21.51 -1.89
C GLN A 176 -1.44 20.28 -0.99
N ILE A 177 -1.23 19.11 -1.58
CA ILE A 177 -1.33 17.83 -0.86
C ILE A 177 -0.14 17.68 0.10
N ASP A 178 1.06 17.96 -0.40
CA ASP A 178 2.33 17.89 0.34
C ASP A 178 3.37 18.82 -0.33
N ASP A 179 4.63 18.69 0.08
CA ASP A 179 5.72 19.51 -0.45
C ASP A 179 6.36 18.91 -1.73
N THR A 180 5.78 17.86 -2.33
CA THR A 180 6.39 17.15 -3.48
C THR A 180 6.08 17.76 -4.83
N GLY A 181 5.14 18.71 -4.90
CA GLY A 181 4.75 19.36 -6.14
C GLY A 181 4.16 20.76 -5.92
N PRO A 182 3.91 21.51 -6.98
CA PRO A 182 3.22 22.79 -6.91
C PRO A 182 1.77 22.63 -6.45
N PRO A 183 1.11 23.69 -5.95
CA PRO A 183 -0.31 23.65 -5.64
C PRO A 183 -1.14 23.14 -6.81
N GLY A 184 -2.14 22.33 -6.54
CA GLY A 184 -2.99 21.70 -7.55
C GLY A 184 -2.45 20.39 -8.15
N THR A 185 -1.25 19.95 -7.77
CA THR A 185 -0.70 18.66 -8.22
C THR A 185 -1.69 17.53 -7.92
N ARG A 186 -1.97 16.72 -8.97
CA ARG A 186 -2.76 15.50 -8.87
C ARG A 186 -1.85 14.33 -8.57
N GLN A 187 -1.96 13.74 -7.39
CA GLN A 187 -1.21 12.55 -7.00
C GLN A 187 -2.05 11.29 -7.17
N GLN A 188 -1.49 10.26 -7.79
CA GLN A 188 -2.19 8.99 -8.01
C GLN A 188 -2.64 8.35 -6.69
N GLY A 189 -1.83 8.46 -5.63
CA GLY A 189 -2.14 7.89 -4.32
C GLY A 189 -3.47 8.38 -3.71
N ALA A 190 -3.90 9.62 -3.98
CA ALA A 190 -5.19 10.12 -3.50
C ALA A 190 -6.38 9.40 -4.19
N TRP A 191 -6.28 9.18 -5.52
CA TRP A 191 -7.29 8.46 -6.29
C TRP A 191 -7.32 6.98 -5.94
N MET A 192 -6.16 6.40 -5.68
CA MET A 192 -5.98 5.03 -5.19
C MET A 192 -6.79 4.78 -3.91
N LEU A 193 -6.58 5.60 -2.87
CA LEU A 193 -7.35 5.47 -1.64
C LEU A 193 -8.83 5.76 -1.83
N GLY A 194 -9.18 6.70 -2.73
CA GLY A 194 -10.56 6.98 -3.09
C GLY A 194 -11.28 5.76 -3.66
N VAL A 195 -10.70 5.07 -4.64
CA VAL A 195 -11.30 3.86 -5.23
C VAL A 195 -11.36 2.73 -4.21
N GLN A 196 -10.31 2.54 -3.41
CA GLN A 196 -10.26 1.50 -2.37
C GLN A 196 -11.40 1.64 -1.37
N ILE A 197 -11.53 2.82 -0.76
CA ILE A 197 -12.54 3.07 0.28
C ILE A 197 -13.94 2.99 -0.32
N ALA A 198 -14.17 3.62 -1.48
CA ALA A 198 -15.47 3.59 -2.15
C ALA A 198 -15.87 2.15 -2.51
N THR A 199 -14.96 1.35 -3.06
CA THR A 199 -15.20 -0.06 -3.40
C THR A 199 -15.58 -0.90 -2.18
N GLN A 200 -14.84 -0.74 -1.08
CA GLN A 200 -15.12 -1.47 0.17
C GLN A 200 -16.51 -1.13 0.71
N MET A 201 -16.88 0.16 0.75
CA MET A 201 -18.21 0.59 1.19
C MET A 201 -19.31 0.13 0.24
N LEU A 202 -19.12 0.25 -1.08
CA LEU A 202 -20.11 -0.13 -2.11
C LEU A 202 -20.37 -1.65 -2.20
N ARG A 203 -19.52 -2.48 -1.63
CA ARG A 203 -19.81 -3.92 -1.45
C ARG A 203 -20.89 -4.18 -0.40
N ARG A 204 -21.19 -3.21 0.43
CA ARG A 204 -22.03 -3.33 1.63
C ARG A 204 -23.27 -2.45 1.58
N GLU A 205 -23.22 -1.36 0.83
CA GLU A 205 -24.32 -0.41 0.69
C GLU A 205 -24.43 0.12 -0.74
N ASP A 206 -25.64 0.47 -1.15
CA ASP A 206 -25.87 1.17 -2.40
C ASP A 206 -25.87 2.68 -2.14
N ASN A 207 -24.81 3.36 -2.57
CA ASN A 207 -24.61 4.79 -2.34
C ASN A 207 -24.22 5.50 -3.66
N PRO A 208 -25.07 6.37 -4.21
CA PRO A 208 -24.80 7.07 -5.47
C PRO A 208 -23.55 7.97 -5.44
N GLU A 209 -23.28 8.60 -4.30
CA GLU A 209 -22.11 9.47 -4.12
C GLU A 209 -20.81 8.65 -4.18
N LEU A 210 -20.78 7.51 -3.50
CA LEU A 210 -19.64 6.60 -3.55
C LEU A 210 -19.44 5.99 -4.92
N ARG A 211 -20.53 5.69 -5.66
CA ARG A 211 -20.42 5.24 -7.07
C ARG A 211 -19.79 6.32 -7.94
N ALA A 212 -20.27 7.55 -7.84
CA ALA A 212 -19.68 8.67 -8.59
C ALA A 212 -18.22 8.90 -8.24
N LEU A 213 -17.84 8.77 -6.96
CA LEU A 213 -16.45 8.84 -6.54
C LEU A 213 -15.62 7.71 -7.13
N ALA A 214 -16.09 6.45 -7.05
CA ALA A 214 -15.38 5.30 -7.62
C ALA A 214 -15.20 5.44 -9.15
N ASP A 215 -16.23 5.91 -9.87
CA ASP A 215 -16.15 6.17 -11.32
C ASP A 215 -15.07 7.21 -11.63
N ARG A 216 -15.07 8.30 -10.89
CA ARG A 216 -14.10 9.37 -11.03
C ARG A 216 -12.67 8.92 -10.72
N CYS A 217 -12.49 8.14 -9.66
CA CYS A 217 -11.18 7.58 -9.31
C CYS A 217 -10.67 6.61 -10.38
N VAL A 218 -11.53 5.72 -10.88
CA VAL A 218 -11.18 4.80 -11.97
C VAL A 218 -10.79 5.57 -13.24
N ASP A 219 -11.55 6.61 -13.62
CA ASP A 219 -11.19 7.44 -14.78
C ASP A 219 -9.82 8.13 -14.59
N ALA A 220 -9.61 8.73 -13.42
CA ALA A 220 -8.33 9.37 -13.11
C ALA A 220 -7.16 8.38 -13.24
N ILE A 221 -7.27 7.19 -12.65
CA ILE A 221 -6.21 6.17 -12.63
C ILE A 221 -5.98 5.59 -14.02
N ILE A 222 -7.05 5.15 -14.69
CA ILE A 222 -6.96 4.35 -15.91
C ILE A 222 -6.73 5.21 -17.16
N ASN A 223 -7.28 6.43 -17.19
CA ASN A 223 -7.25 7.28 -18.39
C ASN A 223 -6.34 8.51 -18.24
N LYS A 224 -6.24 9.11 -17.04
CA LYS A 224 -5.46 10.35 -16.86
C LYS A 224 -4.03 10.07 -16.44
N HIS A 225 -3.82 9.34 -15.34
CA HIS A 225 -2.49 8.97 -14.86
C HIS A 225 -1.75 8.04 -15.83
N TYR A 226 -2.48 7.18 -16.55
CA TYR A 226 -1.84 6.33 -17.56
C TYR A 226 -1.27 7.13 -18.72
N ASN A 227 0.03 6.97 -18.94
CA ASN A 227 0.75 7.57 -20.05
C ASN A 227 0.97 6.51 -21.15
N PRO A 228 0.24 6.59 -22.28
CA PRO A 228 0.36 5.60 -23.35
C PRO A 228 1.72 5.63 -24.07
N GLU A 229 2.47 6.74 -24.01
CA GLU A 229 3.77 6.84 -24.66
C GLU A 229 4.81 5.94 -24.01
N ILE A 230 4.72 5.77 -22.70
CA ILE A 230 5.65 4.91 -21.93
C ILE A 230 4.99 3.60 -21.42
N GLY A 231 3.67 3.49 -21.53
CA GLY A 231 2.92 2.34 -21.05
C GLY A 231 2.85 2.20 -19.53
N LEU A 232 2.97 3.30 -18.79
CA LEU A 232 3.01 3.34 -17.32
C LEU A 232 2.12 4.46 -16.79
N ASN A 233 1.75 4.37 -15.51
CA ASN A 233 1.08 5.48 -14.83
C ASN A 233 2.11 6.46 -14.27
N ASN A 234 1.90 7.76 -14.50
CA ASN A 234 2.63 8.81 -13.82
C ASN A 234 2.04 9.06 -12.43
N GLU A 235 2.88 9.25 -11.42
CA GLU A 235 2.44 9.55 -10.05
C GLU A 235 1.85 10.96 -9.95
N HIS A 236 2.50 11.94 -10.58
CA HIS A 236 2.12 13.34 -10.52
C HIS A 236 1.63 13.85 -11.88
N LEU A 237 0.55 14.63 -11.85
CA LEU A 237 0.01 15.37 -12.98
C LEU A 237 -0.30 16.80 -12.53
N ASN A 238 -0.37 17.72 -13.49
CA ASN A 238 -0.86 19.07 -13.27
C ASN A 238 -2.36 19.04 -12.87
N PHE A 239 -2.87 20.15 -12.38
CA PHE A 239 -4.28 20.29 -11.98
C PHE A 239 -5.26 19.89 -13.08
N ASP A 240 -4.99 20.21 -14.32
CA ASP A 240 -5.79 19.88 -15.51
C ASP A 240 -5.54 18.45 -16.05
N PHE A 241 -4.79 17.65 -15.31
CA PHE A 241 -4.32 16.32 -15.70
C PHE A 241 -3.32 16.29 -16.87
N SER A 242 -2.78 17.42 -17.30
CA SER A 242 -1.63 17.42 -18.21
C SER A 242 -0.37 16.91 -17.49
N ARG A 243 0.61 16.46 -18.27
CA ARG A 243 1.89 15.97 -17.75
C ARG A 243 2.90 17.10 -17.70
N SER A 244 3.61 17.24 -16.57
CA SER A 244 4.80 18.09 -16.52
C SER A 244 5.93 17.42 -17.30
N LYS A 245 6.89 18.22 -17.75
CA LYS A 245 8.08 17.71 -18.43
C LYS A 245 8.92 16.83 -17.50
N GLU A 246 8.95 17.20 -16.24
CA GLU A 246 9.72 16.56 -15.19
C GLU A 246 9.18 15.19 -14.81
N ASP A 247 7.84 15.02 -14.84
CA ASP A 247 7.18 13.81 -14.37
C ASP A 247 6.71 12.86 -15.49
N ALA A 248 6.71 13.34 -16.77
CA ALA A 248 6.17 12.59 -17.89
C ALA A 248 6.81 11.20 -18.07
N ASN A 249 8.07 11.05 -17.71
CA ASN A 249 8.85 9.81 -17.84
C ASN A 249 9.05 9.06 -16.52
N ARG A 250 8.35 9.48 -15.45
CA ARG A 250 8.50 8.90 -14.12
C ARG A 250 7.32 8.05 -13.72
N CYS A 251 7.64 6.96 -13.01
CA CYS A 251 6.70 6.04 -12.44
C CYS A 251 7.14 5.65 -11.02
N LEU A 252 6.17 5.43 -10.14
CA LEU A 252 6.33 4.85 -8.83
C LEU A 252 5.72 3.44 -8.85
N PRO A 253 6.50 2.39 -9.22
CA PRO A 253 5.95 1.07 -9.54
C PRO A 253 5.12 0.46 -8.40
N GLY A 254 5.53 0.65 -7.14
CA GLY A 254 4.80 0.16 -5.98
C GLY A 254 3.38 0.73 -5.91
N VAL A 255 3.23 2.06 -6.02
CA VAL A 255 1.90 2.73 -6.04
C VAL A 255 1.08 2.26 -7.23
N CYS A 256 1.70 2.07 -8.39
CA CYS A 256 0.97 1.62 -9.57
C CYS A 256 0.42 0.20 -9.39
N LEU A 257 1.22 -0.73 -8.84
CA LEU A 257 0.77 -2.09 -8.56
C LEU A 257 -0.35 -2.11 -7.52
N GLU A 258 -0.20 -1.33 -6.45
CA GLU A 258 -1.22 -1.14 -5.42
C GLU A 258 -2.51 -0.59 -6.01
N THR A 259 -2.43 0.46 -6.79
CA THR A 259 -3.58 1.09 -7.45
C THR A 259 -4.30 0.14 -8.39
N LEU A 260 -3.56 -0.62 -9.19
CA LEU A 260 -4.13 -1.51 -10.21
C LEU A 260 -4.91 -2.67 -9.59
N TRP A 261 -4.38 -3.31 -8.53
CA TRP A 261 -5.17 -4.38 -7.90
C TRP A 261 -6.42 -3.83 -7.18
N MET A 262 -6.38 -2.62 -6.64
CA MET A 262 -7.58 -1.97 -6.07
C MET A 262 -8.63 -1.67 -7.14
N VAL A 263 -8.21 -1.25 -8.34
CA VAL A 263 -9.12 -1.08 -9.48
C VAL A 263 -9.66 -2.45 -9.97
N MET A 264 -8.85 -3.52 -9.94
CA MET A 264 -9.33 -4.88 -10.23
C MET A 264 -10.43 -5.32 -9.25
N GLU A 265 -10.33 -4.97 -7.97
CA GLU A 265 -11.37 -5.21 -6.97
C GLU A 265 -12.67 -4.43 -7.29
N GLU A 266 -12.55 -3.19 -7.76
CA GLU A 266 -13.70 -2.41 -8.23
C GLU A 266 -14.28 -2.98 -9.52
N ALA A 267 -13.44 -3.42 -10.45
CA ALA A 267 -13.87 -4.10 -11.68
C ALA A 267 -14.64 -5.40 -11.36
N ASN A 268 -14.17 -6.17 -10.37
CA ASN A 268 -14.90 -7.35 -9.88
C ASN A 268 -16.27 -6.98 -9.31
N ARG A 269 -16.36 -5.92 -8.50
CA ARG A 269 -17.64 -5.43 -7.95
C ARG A 269 -18.62 -5.04 -9.05
N ARG A 270 -18.12 -4.36 -10.10
CA ARG A 270 -18.92 -3.91 -11.27
C ARG A 270 -19.21 -5.04 -12.24
N LYS A 271 -18.53 -6.18 -12.15
CA LYS A 271 -18.51 -7.25 -13.16
C LYS A 271 -17.98 -6.75 -14.53
N ASP A 272 -17.04 -5.80 -14.50
CA ASP A 272 -16.41 -5.23 -15.69
C ASP A 272 -15.10 -5.99 -16.02
N GLN A 273 -15.24 -7.01 -16.86
CA GLN A 273 -14.12 -7.85 -17.27
C GLN A 273 -13.09 -7.06 -18.08
N LYS A 274 -13.51 -6.11 -18.92
CA LYS A 274 -12.59 -5.32 -19.74
C LYS A 274 -11.69 -4.42 -18.88
N LEU A 275 -12.26 -3.79 -17.86
CA LEU A 275 -11.49 -2.99 -16.90
C LEU A 275 -10.51 -3.87 -16.14
N TRP A 276 -10.97 -5.05 -15.71
CA TRP A 276 -10.13 -6.01 -15.01
C TRP A 276 -8.93 -6.46 -15.86
N ASP A 277 -9.16 -6.87 -17.11
CA ASP A 277 -8.10 -7.31 -18.04
C ASP A 277 -7.11 -6.18 -18.32
N THR A 278 -7.58 -4.95 -18.50
CA THR A 278 -6.72 -3.77 -18.68
C THR A 278 -5.77 -3.60 -17.48
N CYS A 279 -6.30 -3.76 -16.26
CA CYS A 279 -5.47 -3.65 -15.05
C CYS A 279 -4.45 -4.79 -14.97
N ALA A 280 -4.85 -6.02 -15.25
CA ALA A 280 -3.96 -7.19 -15.22
C ALA A 280 -2.78 -7.04 -16.19
N ASP A 281 -3.03 -6.59 -17.41
CA ASP A 281 -1.95 -6.36 -18.40
C ASP A 281 -1.02 -5.21 -17.94
N ARG A 282 -1.56 -4.17 -17.30
CA ARG A 282 -0.75 -3.08 -16.75
C ARG A 282 0.04 -3.52 -15.51
N VAL A 283 -0.49 -4.41 -14.66
CA VAL A 283 0.28 -5.01 -13.55
C VAL A 283 1.56 -5.64 -14.09
N ARG A 284 1.46 -6.45 -15.13
CA ARG A 284 2.62 -7.05 -15.77
C ARG A 284 3.65 -6.01 -16.20
N ARG A 285 3.22 -4.99 -16.93
CA ARG A 285 4.10 -3.93 -17.45
C ARG A 285 4.80 -3.14 -16.35
N HIS A 286 4.06 -2.74 -15.30
CA HIS A 286 4.65 -1.98 -14.19
C HIS A 286 5.64 -2.81 -13.38
N PHE A 287 5.36 -4.11 -13.21
CA PHE A 287 6.29 -5.03 -12.57
C PHE A 287 7.58 -5.16 -13.38
N GLU A 288 7.47 -5.45 -14.68
CA GLU A 288 8.63 -5.67 -15.57
C GLU A 288 9.56 -4.44 -15.64
N VAL A 289 9.00 -3.25 -15.68
CA VAL A 289 9.77 -2.00 -15.72
C VAL A 289 10.33 -1.63 -14.35
N GLY A 290 9.58 -1.91 -13.29
CA GLY A 290 9.97 -1.56 -11.92
C GLY A 290 11.00 -2.50 -11.30
N TRP A 291 11.06 -3.76 -11.74
CA TRP A 291 11.92 -4.78 -11.15
C TRP A 291 13.38 -4.58 -11.51
N ASP A 292 14.26 -4.63 -10.52
CA ASP A 292 15.70 -4.66 -10.72
C ASP A 292 16.16 -6.10 -11.07
N TRP A 293 16.39 -6.35 -12.36
CA TRP A 293 16.77 -7.66 -12.86
C TRP A 293 18.19 -8.11 -12.51
N VAL A 294 18.99 -7.21 -11.91
CA VAL A 294 20.37 -7.52 -11.47
C VAL A 294 20.41 -7.95 -10.02
N PHE A 295 19.79 -7.15 -9.14
CA PHE A 295 19.85 -7.35 -7.70
C PHE A 295 18.54 -7.84 -7.07
N GLY A 296 17.45 -7.81 -7.83
CA GLY A 296 16.10 -8.11 -7.35
C GLY A 296 15.44 -6.92 -6.67
N GLY A 297 14.11 -7.00 -6.48
CA GLY A 297 13.27 -6.00 -5.84
C GLY A 297 12.75 -4.93 -6.79
N LEU A 298 11.70 -4.26 -6.37
CA LEU A 298 11.11 -3.14 -7.10
C LEU A 298 11.84 -1.85 -6.73
N ASN A 299 12.33 -1.12 -7.73
CA ASN A 299 12.83 0.22 -7.54
C ASN A 299 11.71 1.14 -7.08
N GLU A 300 11.99 2.01 -6.11
CA GLU A 300 11.00 2.94 -5.58
C GLU A 300 10.49 3.87 -6.70
N TRP A 301 11.41 4.45 -7.47
CA TRP A 301 11.10 5.25 -8.63
C TRP A 301 11.79 4.72 -9.89
N VAL A 302 11.13 4.89 -11.02
CA VAL A 302 11.68 4.59 -12.34
C VAL A 302 11.57 5.84 -13.22
N ASN A 303 12.67 6.19 -13.89
CA ASN A 303 12.68 7.10 -15.03
C ASN A 303 12.96 6.30 -16.30
N VAL A 304 12.00 6.25 -17.22
CA VAL A 304 12.10 5.41 -18.44
C VAL A 304 13.14 5.90 -19.44
N ASP A 305 13.55 7.15 -19.36
CA ASP A 305 14.59 7.69 -20.23
C ASP A 305 16.01 7.34 -19.77
N HIS A 306 16.17 6.66 -18.66
CA HIS A 306 17.48 6.42 -18.01
C HIS A 306 18.32 7.69 -17.81
N GLY A 307 17.65 8.86 -17.83
CA GLY A 307 18.28 10.13 -17.58
C GLY A 307 18.89 10.19 -16.20
N ASP A 308 19.83 11.12 -16.04
CA ASP A 308 20.47 11.39 -14.76
C ASP A 308 19.42 11.71 -13.71
N THR A 309 19.37 10.88 -12.67
CA THR A 309 18.38 10.99 -11.60
C THR A 309 18.82 11.91 -10.47
N GLU A 310 20.09 12.34 -10.46
CA GLU A 310 20.64 13.16 -9.38
C GLU A 310 19.96 14.53 -9.26
N TRP A 311 19.61 15.15 -10.39
CA TRP A 311 18.97 16.47 -10.37
C TRP A 311 17.51 16.45 -9.87
N LEU A 312 16.89 15.28 -9.82
CA LEU A 312 15.51 15.10 -9.36
C LEU A 312 15.35 15.21 -7.84
N PHE A 313 16.47 15.15 -7.14
CA PHE A 313 16.53 15.25 -5.69
C PHE A 313 17.11 16.58 -5.23
N GLN A 314 16.29 17.63 -5.30
CA GLN A 314 16.46 18.71 -4.33
C GLN A 314 15.90 18.20 -3.00
N PRO A 315 16.73 18.07 -1.95
CA PRO A 315 16.28 17.55 -0.66
C PRO A 315 15.35 18.56 -0.01
N THR A 316 14.06 18.46 -0.30
CA THR A 316 13.01 19.22 0.41
C THR A 316 12.55 18.51 1.68
N SER A 317 12.85 17.23 1.80
CA SER A 317 12.50 16.41 2.96
C SER A 317 13.52 16.54 4.08
N THR A 318 13.04 16.72 5.31
CA THR A 318 13.86 16.69 6.53
C THR A 318 14.21 15.28 6.97
N ASN A 319 13.76 14.25 6.27
CA ASN A 319 14.02 12.86 6.60
C ASN A 319 15.43 12.46 6.18
N LEU A 320 16.35 12.42 7.14
CA LEU A 320 17.78 12.19 6.93
C LEU A 320 18.12 10.79 6.39
N GLU A 321 17.25 9.79 6.62
CA GLU A 321 17.47 8.41 6.15
C GLU A 321 17.48 8.29 4.62
N PHE A 322 16.85 9.23 3.92
CA PHE A 322 16.67 9.21 2.46
C PHE A 322 17.44 10.30 1.71
N ARG A 323 18.27 11.07 2.42
CA ARG A 323 18.88 12.30 1.87
C ARG A 323 20.18 12.10 1.14
N GLU A 324 20.84 11.00 1.33
CA GLU A 324 22.18 10.83 0.79
C GLU A 324 22.16 10.22 -0.62
N LYS A 325 22.41 11.06 -1.61
CA LYS A 325 23.10 10.71 -2.88
C LYS A 325 22.32 9.99 -3.98
N GLY A 326 21.13 10.41 -4.38
CA GLY A 326 20.49 9.81 -5.57
C GLY A 326 20.07 8.33 -5.39
N GLU A 327 20.27 7.78 -4.20
CA GLU A 327 19.96 6.39 -3.85
C GLU A 327 18.45 6.11 -3.81
N TYR A 328 17.63 7.15 -3.74
CA TYR A 328 16.17 7.02 -3.62
C TYR A 328 15.55 6.25 -4.79
N PHE A 329 16.07 6.41 -6.01
CA PHE A 329 15.60 5.65 -7.17
C PHE A 329 15.93 4.16 -7.06
N HIS A 330 17.02 3.83 -6.43
CA HIS A 330 17.46 2.47 -6.21
C HIS A 330 17.02 1.89 -4.87
N LEU A 331 16.33 2.71 -4.06
CA LEU A 331 15.71 2.23 -2.83
C LEU A 331 14.65 1.18 -3.18
N LYS A 332 14.54 0.16 -2.38
CA LYS A 332 13.60 -0.93 -2.57
C LYS A 332 12.81 -1.14 -1.30
N SER A 333 11.54 -0.82 -1.34
CA SER A 333 10.68 -0.85 -0.17
C SER A 333 9.93 -2.18 -0.04
N LEU A 334 9.77 -2.66 1.20
CA LEU A 334 8.98 -3.84 1.51
C LEU A 334 7.51 -3.65 1.11
N TRP A 335 6.96 -2.44 1.36
CA TRP A 335 5.56 -2.17 1.06
C TRP A 335 5.23 -2.40 -0.43
N ALA A 336 6.10 -1.93 -1.34
CA ALA A 336 5.91 -2.13 -2.78
C ALA A 336 5.93 -3.61 -3.18
N LEU A 337 6.78 -4.41 -2.54
CA LEU A 337 6.82 -5.86 -2.74
C LEU A 337 5.57 -6.55 -2.20
N ASN A 338 5.03 -6.11 -1.06
CA ASN A 338 3.76 -6.63 -0.55
C ASN A 338 2.61 -6.37 -1.54
N GLU A 339 2.57 -5.17 -2.14
CA GLU A 339 1.55 -4.84 -3.14
C GLU A 339 1.73 -5.64 -4.45
N ALA A 340 2.96 -5.89 -4.84
CA ALA A 340 3.27 -6.77 -5.97
C ALA A 340 2.76 -8.20 -5.75
N LEU A 341 2.88 -8.73 -4.52
CA LEU A 341 2.33 -10.05 -4.17
C LEU A 341 0.81 -10.10 -4.26
N ILE A 342 0.11 -9.05 -3.80
CA ILE A 342 -1.36 -8.99 -3.93
C ILE A 342 -1.73 -8.94 -5.41
N ALA A 343 -1.12 -8.03 -6.17
CA ALA A 343 -1.45 -7.81 -7.57
C ALA A 343 -1.21 -9.05 -8.44
N THR A 344 -0.03 -9.68 -8.31
CA THR A 344 0.33 -10.86 -9.12
C THR A 344 -0.49 -12.09 -8.76
N LEU A 345 -0.79 -12.32 -7.47
CA LEU A 345 -1.65 -13.43 -7.07
C LEU A 345 -3.11 -13.22 -7.50
N ALA A 346 -3.63 -11.99 -7.44
CA ALA A 346 -4.96 -11.67 -7.93
C ALA A 346 -5.09 -11.92 -9.46
N VAL A 347 -4.03 -11.61 -10.23
CA VAL A 347 -4.01 -11.97 -11.65
C VAL A 347 -3.98 -13.49 -11.82
N PHE A 348 -3.09 -14.20 -11.12
CA PHE A 348 -2.96 -15.65 -11.24
C PHE A 348 -4.24 -16.40 -10.85
N GLU A 349 -4.95 -15.93 -9.82
CA GLU A 349 -6.23 -16.53 -9.38
C GLU A 349 -7.28 -16.56 -10.50
N LYS A 350 -7.39 -15.50 -11.30
CA LYS A 350 -8.42 -15.35 -12.33
C LYS A 350 -7.94 -15.65 -13.74
N ARG A 351 -6.66 -15.37 -14.00
CA ARG A 351 -5.94 -15.68 -15.25
C ARG A 351 -4.64 -16.40 -14.88
N PRO A 352 -4.60 -17.74 -14.84
CA PRO A 352 -3.42 -18.49 -14.39
C PRO A 352 -2.28 -18.44 -15.43
N GLU A 353 -1.75 -17.26 -15.65
CA GLU A 353 -0.64 -17.01 -16.57
C GLU A 353 0.71 -17.27 -15.88
N ALA A 354 1.65 -17.89 -16.61
CA ALA A 354 2.97 -18.25 -16.09
C ALA A 354 3.75 -17.04 -15.54
N TRP A 355 3.67 -15.89 -16.19
CA TRP A 355 4.35 -14.67 -15.70
C TRP A 355 3.86 -14.24 -14.32
N ALA A 356 2.55 -14.33 -14.06
CA ALA A 356 1.98 -13.93 -12.78
C ALA A 356 2.46 -14.82 -11.64
N ALA A 357 2.51 -16.14 -11.87
CA ALA A 357 3.08 -17.09 -10.93
C ALA A 357 4.59 -16.85 -10.69
N ASN A 358 5.35 -16.62 -11.76
CA ASN A 358 6.79 -16.35 -11.68
C ASN A 358 7.08 -15.06 -10.86
N TYR A 359 6.39 -13.97 -11.15
CA TYR A 359 6.63 -12.70 -10.46
C TYR A 359 6.17 -12.76 -9.01
N PHE A 360 5.09 -13.50 -8.73
CA PHE A 360 4.69 -13.80 -7.36
C PHE A 360 5.79 -14.56 -6.63
N ASP A 361 6.27 -15.67 -7.18
CA ASP A 361 7.30 -16.51 -6.55
C ASP A 361 8.62 -15.74 -6.34
N MET A 362 9.10 -15.04 -7.37
CA MET A 362 10.30 -14.19 -7.26
C MET A 362 10.19 -13.19 -6.12
N THR A 363 9.05 -12.52 -6.01
CA THR A 363 8.81 -11.52 -4.96
C THR A 363 8.71 -12.18 -3.58
N HIS A 364 8.00 -13.29 -3.48
CA HIS A 364 7.84 -14.07 -2.27
C HIS A 364 9.20 -14.57 -1.73
N GLN A 365 10.00 -15.18 -2.58
CA GLN A 365 11.35 -15.65 -2.24
C GLN A 365 12.26 -14.49 -1.81
N LEU A 366 12.17 -13.35 -2.48
CA LEU A 366 12.96 -12.18 -2.12
C LEU A 366 12.61 -11.67 -0.71
N ILE A 367 11.32 -11.56 -0.39
CA ILE A 367 10.89 -11.12 0.95
C ILE A 367 11.39 -12.08 2.02
N GLN A 368 11.23 -13.39 1.82
CA GLN A 368 11.69 -14.40 2.77
C GLN A 368 13.22 -14.37 2.97
N ASN A 369 13.97 -14.18 1.89
CA ASN A 369 15.41 -14.30 1.93
C ASN A 369 16.15 -13.02 2.34
N LYS A 370 15.53 -11.84 2.11
CA LYS A 370 16.20 -10.55 2.29
C LYS A 370 15.50 -9.63 3.29
N TYR A 371 14.17 -9.54 3.26
CA TYR A 371 13.43 -8.60 4.11
C TYR A 371 13.07 -9.19 5.48
N SER A 372 12.68 -10.46 5.53
CA SER A 372 12.47 -11.16 6.81
C SER A 372 13.78 -11.29 7.57
N GLN A 373 13.79 -10.86 8.81
CA GLN A 373 14.98 -10.95 9.68
C GLN A 373 15.03 -12.27 10.48
N ARG A 374 14.17 -13.24 10.16
CA ARG A 374 14.12 -14.54 10.84
C ARG A 374 15.44 -15.31 10.83
N LYS A 375 16.21 -15.24 9.73
CA LYS A 375 17.54 -15.85 9.64
C LYS A 375 18.53 -15.26 10.65
N ARG A 376 18.25 -14.07 11.16
CA ARG A 376 18.99 -13.39 12.24
C ARG A 376 18.36 -13.64 13.62
N GLY A 377 17.29 -14.44 13.70
CA GLY A 377 16.54 -14.68 14.94
C GLY A 377 15.67 -13.50 15.38
N LEU A 378 15.35 -12.58 14.47
CA LEU A 378 14.59 -11.36 14.76
C LEU A 378 13.20 -11.44 14.09
N PRO A 379 12.10 -11.04 14.79
CA PRO A 379 10.74 -11.16 14.27
C PRO A 379 10.34 -10.08 13.27
N GLY A 380 11.04 -8.94 13.24
CA GLY A 380 10.73 -7.80 12.39
C GLY A 380 11.18 -7.95 10.94
N TYR A 381 10.85 -6.96 10.15
CA TYR A 381 11.19 -6.89 8.73
C TYR A 381 12.07 -5.68 8.43
N MET A 382 12.98 -5.83 7.47
CA MET A 382 13.60 -4.71 6.80
C MET A 382 12.53 -3.96 5.99
N LEU A 383 12.39 -2.65 6.21
CA LEU A 383 11.40 -1.87 5.47
C LEU A 383 11.94 -1.34 4.14
N PHE A 384 13.23 -1.04 4.10
CA PHE A 384 13.91 -0.49 2.95
C PHE A 384 15.24 -1.20 2.76
N ALA A 385 15.58 -1.46 1.52
CA ALA A 385 16.88 -1.96 1.11
C ALA A 385 17.53 -0.95 0.16
N ASP A 386 18.86 -0.93 0.15
CA ASP A 386 19.62 -0.29 -0.90
C ASP A 386 19.57 -1.10 -2.20
N ARG A 387 20.26 -0.63 -3.24
CA ARG A 387 20.33 -1.33 -4.51
C ARG A 387 20.85 -2.77 -4.39
N HIS A 388 21.77 -3.03 -3.48
CA HIS A 388 22.41 -4.34 -3.29
C HIS A 388 21.64 -5.26 -2.33
N MET A 389 20.50 -4.83 -1.82
CA MET A 389 19.67 -5.57 -0.89
C MET A 389 20.37 -5.86 0.45
N ILE A 390 21.13 -4.89 0.95
CA ILE A 390 21.81 -4.98 2.22
C ILE A 390 20.87 -4.49 3.33
N ALA A 391 20.68 -5.32 4.34
CA ALA A 391 19.89 -4.96 5.51
C ALA A 391 20.68 -4.01 6.43
N ALA A 392 20.06 -2.91 6.82
CA ALA A 392 20.58 -2.08 7.91
C ALA A 392 20.65 -2.88 9.23
N PRO A 393 21.61 -2.59 10.11
CA PRO A 393 21.71 -3.29 11.40
C PRO A 393 20.50 -3.02 12.31
N HIS A 394 19.89 -1.85 12.20
CA HIS A 394 18.74 -1.39 12.96
C HIS A 394 17.76 -0.65 12.05
N VAL A 395 16.49 -0.59 12.45
CA VAL A 395 15.47 0.24 11.83
C VAL A 395 14.75 1.07 12.88
N ALA A 396 14.24 2.23 12.48
CA ALA A 396 13.50 3.13 13.37
C ALA A 396 11.99 2.84 13.40
N ARG A 397 11.50 1.92 12.54
CA ARG A 397 10.06 1.71 12.36
C ARG A 397 9.76 0.30 11.85
N GLN A 398 8.58 -0.22 12.21
CA GLN A 398 7.94 -1.39 11.60
C GLN A 398 6.60 -0.97 10.96
N ASP A 399 6.14 -1.76 9.99
CA ASP A 399 4.93 -1.48 9.22
C ASP A 399 3.76 -2.35 9.71
N ASN A 400 2.70 -1.69 10.22
CA ASN A 400 1.50 -2.35 10.74
C ASN A 400 0.40 -2.57 9.70
N TYR A 401 0.67 -2.34 8.41
CA TYR A 401 -0.38 -2.34 7.39
C TYR A 401 -0.06 -3.20 6.15
N HIS A 402 1.01 -2.89 5.40
CA HIS A 402 1.28 -3.58 4.14
C HIS A 402 1.56 -5.10 4.33
N PRO A 403 2.40 -5.53 5.28
CA PRO A 403 2.62 -6.96 5.49
C PRO A 403 1.34 -7.71 5.88
N PRO A 404 0.55 -7.30 6.90
CA PRO A 404 -0.67 -8.01 7.24
C PRO A 404 -1.74 -7.91 6.15
N ARG A 405 -1.87 -6.77 5.46
CA ARG A 405 -2.79 -6.63 4.33
C ARG A 405 -2.47 -7.64 3.23
N GLN A 406 -1.21 -7.74 2.84
CA GLN A 406 -0.75 -8.70 1.85
C GLN A 406 -1.05 -10.14 2.29
N MET A 407 -0.68 -10.51 3.52
CA MET A 407 -0.94 -11.86 4.02
C MET A 407 -2.44 -12.19 4.03
N MET A 408 -3.29 -11.28 4.48
CA MET A 408 -4.74 -11.46 4.50
C MET A 408 -5.33 -11.60 3.09
N HIS A 409 -5.00 -10.72 2.15
CA HIS A 409 -5.46 -10.82 0.76
C HIS A 409 -5.01 -12.11 0.09
N ASN A 410 -3.75 -12.48 0.28
CA ASN A 410 -3.22 -13.72 -0.29
C ASN A 410 -3.86 -14.97 0.34
N LEU A 411 -4.08 -15.00 1.66
CA LEU A 411 -4.79 -16.10 2.30
C LEU A 411 -6.22 -16.26 1.76
N LEU A 412 -6.93 -15.16 1.54
CA LEU A 412 -8.28 -15.19 0.96
C LEU A 412 -8.25 -15.70 -0.47
N ALA A 413 -7.31 -15.25 -1.30
CA ALA A 413 -7.14 -15.73 -2.67
C ALA A 413 -6.77 -17.23 -2.70
N LEU A 414 -5.80 -17.64 -1.90
CA LEU A 414 -5.36 -19.04 -1.80
C LEU A 414 -6.51 -19.96 -1.32
N ASN A 415 -7.30 -19.51 -0.35
CA ASN A 415 -8.48 -20.27 0.09
C ASN A 415 -9.50 -20.44 -1.04
N ARG A 416 -9.79 -19.38 -1.82
CA ARG A 416 -10.69 -19.49 -2.99
C ARG A 416 -10.16 -20.47 -4.04
N MET A 417 -8.87 -20.38 -4.39
CA MET A 417 -8.23 -21.29 -5.36
C MET A 417 -8.22 -22.75 -4.88
N LEU A 418 -8.13 -22.98 -3.57
CA LEU A 418 -8.20 -24.33 -2.96
C LEU A 418 -9.64 -24.81 -2.69
N GLY A 419 -10.66 -24.03 -3.06
CA GLY A 419 -12.06 -24.37 -2.80
C GLY A 419 -12.43 -24.41 -1.32
N ARG A 420 -11.70 -23.66 -0.47
CA ARG A 420 -11.92 -23.58 0.99
C ARG A 420 -12.78 -22.38 1.35
N SER A 421 -13.50 -22.48 2.47
CA SER A 421 -14.22 -21.32 3.03
C SER A 421 -13.26 -20.17 3.32
N SER A 422 -13.69 -18.93 3.05
CA SER A 422 -12.93 -17.72 3.39
C SER A 422 -12.72 -17.56 4.91
N THR A 423 -13.60 -18.13 5.74
CA THR A 423 -13.38 -18.16 7.19
C THR A 423 -12.36 -19.25 7.52
N VAL A 424 -11.17 -18.83 7.88
CA VAL A 424 -10.13 -19.71 8.42
C VAL A 424 -10.57 -20.09 9.83
N ARG A 425 -11.36 -21.17 9.96
CA ARG A 425 -11.45 -21.88 11.22
C ARG A 425 -10.22 -22.79 11.29
N GLY A 426 -9.39 -22.56 12.34
CA GLY A 426 -8.26 -23.41 12.66
C GLY A 426 -8.67 -24.85 12.93
#